data_a09215be07f4bdb59193c6b917045391
#
_entry.id   a09215be07f4bdb59193c6b917045391
#
_cell.length_a   1.000
_cell.length_b   1.000
_cell.length_c   1.000
_cell.angle_alpha   90.00
_cell.angle_beta   90.00
_cell.angle_gamma   90.00
#
_symmetry.space_group_name_H-M   'P 1'
#
loop_
_entity.id
_entity.type
_entity.pdbx_description
1 polymer ?
#
loop_
_entity_poly.entity_id
_entity_poly.type
_entity_poly.pdbx_seq_one_letter_code
_entity_poly.pdbx_strand_id
1 'polypeptide(L)'
;VARAFAHRRIARAEPGTIINIASILGKRVTGGVAAYTASKAGLIQLTKSLALELARYRIRVNAIAPGYFETDINASFFETDAGKAMIKRIPQRRVGRLADLDGPTLLLASDASAYMTGSVIDVDGGHLVSSL
;
A
#
# COMPACT_ATOMS: atom_id res chain seq x y z
N VAL A 1 -6.26 4.98 -14.79
CA VAL A 1 -6.34 6.18 -13.93
C VAL A 1 -4.98 6.89 -13.90
N ALA A 2 -3.88 6.26 -13.43
CA ALA A 2 -2.56 6.91 -13.29
C ALA A 2 -2.04 7.57 -14.59
N ARG A 3 -2.12 6.87 -15.74
CA ARG A 3 -1.72 7.41 -17.04
C ARG A 3 -2.50 8.67 -17.41
N ALA A 4 -3.82 8.67 -17.29
CA ALA A 4 -4.65 9.83 -17.62
C ALA A 4 -4.36 11.03 -16.70
N PHE A 5 -4.16 10.77 -15.40
CA PHE A 5 -3.74 11.79 -14.43
C PHE A 5 -2.39 12.41 -14.83
N ALA A 6 -1.38 11.58 -15.08
CA ALA A 6 -0.04 12.05 -15.45
C ALA A 6 -0.07 12.89 -16.73
N HIS A 7 -0.75 12.43 -17.80
CA HIS A 7 -0.89 13.20 -19.04
C HIS A 7 -1.50 14.58 -18.81
N ARG A 8 -2.55 14.66 -17.98
CA ARG A 8 -3.20 15.96 -17.67
C ARG A 8 -2.26 16.90 -16.93
N ARG A 9 -1.52 16.38 -15.93
CA ARG A 9 -0.58 17.21 -15.16
C ARG A 9 0.60 17.67 -16.00
N ILE A 10 1.17 16.80 -16.84
CA ILE A 10 2.25 17.14 -17.75
C ILE A 10 1.82 18.21 -18.74
N ALA A 11 0.65 18.06 -19.36
CA ALA A 11 0.12 19.03 -20.33
C ALA A 11 -0.09 20.44 -19.73
N ARG A 12 -0.31 20.52 -18.40
CA ARG A 12 -0.50 21.77 -17.66
C ARG A 12 0.77 22.27 -16.95
N ALA A 13 1.86 21.54 -17.05
CA ALA A 13 3.09 21.78 -16.29
C ALA A 13 2.85 21.86 -14.74
N GLU A 14 1.83 21.13 -14.22
CA GLU A 14 1.43 21.12 -12.83
C GLU A 14 2.06 19.93 -12.08
N PRO A 15 2.49 20.11 -10.82
CA PRO A 15 2.94 19.00 -9.99
C PRO A 15 1.78 18.05 -9.63
N GLY A 16 2.10 16.86 -9.17
CA GLY A 16 1.08 15.91 -8.75
C GLY A 16 1.61 14.81 -7.83
N THR A 17 0.70 14.08 -7.24
CA THR A 17 1.04 12.87 -6.48
C THR A 17 0.09 11.73 -6.84
N ILE A 18 0.64 10.53 -6.92
CA ILE A 18 -0.09 9.26 -7.12
C ILE A 18 0.23 8.38 -5.92
N ILE A 19 -0.80 7.88 -5.26
CA ILE A 19 -0.68 6.92 -4.16
C ILE A 19 -1.36 5.62 -4.60
N ASN A 20 -0.57 4.57 -4.74
CA ASN A 20 -1.08 3.25 -5.08
C ASN A 20 -1.35 2.45 -3.79
N ILE A 21 -2.50 1.77 -3.73
CA ILE A 21 -2.81 0.87 -2.62
C ILE A 21 -2.39 -0.55 -3.02
N ALA A 22 -1.20 -0.92 -2.57
CA ALA A 22 -0.62 -2.25 -2.76
C ALA A 22 -1.15 -3.26 -1.72
N SER A 23 -0.27 -4.08 -1.17
CA SER A 23 -0.53 -5.00 -0.04
C SER A 23 0.81 -5.54 0.45
N ILE A 24 0.89 -5.94 1.70
CA ILE A 24 2.02 -6.74 2.21
C ILE A 24 2.17 -8.06 1.43
N LEU A 25 1.09 -8.58 0.85
CA LEU A 25 1.15 -9.76 -0.01
C LEU A 25 1.84 -9.52 -1.37
N GLY A 26 2.15 -8.28 -1.71
CA GLY A 26 3.10 -7.97 -2.78
C GLY A 26 4.58 -8.13 -2.38
N LYS A 27 4.87 -8.37 -1.09
CA LYS A 27 6.22 -8.52 -0.51
C LYS A 27 6.44 -9.90 0.13
N ARG A 28 5.37 -10.54 0.60
CA ARG A 28 5.38 -11.91 1.13
C ARG A 28 4.25 -12.71 0.51
N VAL A 29 4.26 -14.01 0.67
CA VAL A 29 3.26 -14.91 0.09
C VAL A 29 2.39 -15.58 1.15
N THR A 30 1.17 -15.95 0.75
CA THR A 30 0.30 -16.88 1.49
C THR A 30 -0.41 -17.80 0.50
N GLY A 31 -0.89 -18.94 0.99
CA GLY A 31 -1.60 -19.90 0.14
C GLY A 31 -2.94 -19.36 -0.38
N GLY A 32 -3.39 -19.88 -1.54
CA GLY A 32 -4.74 -19.65 -2.07
C GLY A 32 -4.96 -18.31 -2.82
N VAL A 33 -3.97 -17.41 -2.88
CA VAL A 33 -4.12 -16.05 -3.44
C VAL A 33 -3.01 -15.65 -4.43
N ALA A 34 -2.49 -16.60 -5.19
CA ALA A 34 -1.33 -16.38 -6.08
C ALA A 34 -1.54 -15.24 -7.08
N ALA A 35 -2.69 -15.16 -7.76
CA ALA A 35 -2.99 -14.09 -8.70
C ALA A 35 -3.03 -12.71 -8.02
N TYR A 36 -3.64 -12.62 -6.83
CA TYR A 36 -3.67 -11.39 -6.04
C TYR A 36 -2.25 -10.97 -5.64
N THR A 37 -1.46 -11.90 -5.10
CA THR A 37 -0.07 -11.66 -4.71
C THR A 37 0.76 -11.14 -5.88
N ALA A 38 0.67 -11.80 -7.04
CA ALA A 38 1.36 -11.36 -8.26
C ALA A 38 0.92 -9.95 -8.69
N SER A 39 -0.38 -9.66 -8.65
CA SER A 39 -0.91 -8.34 -9.01
C SER A 39 -0.38 -7.23 -8.09
N LYS A 40 -0.28 -7.50 -6.77
CA LYS A 40 0.20 -6.52 -5.79
C LYS A 40 1.72 -6.35 -5.83
N ALA A 41 2.48 -7.41 -6.12
CA ALA A 41 3.91 -7.32 -6.42
C ALA A 41 4.16 -6.49 -7.69
N GLY A 42 3.39 -6.73 -8.75
CA GLY A 42 3.43 -5.94 -9.97
C GLY A 42 3.11 -4.47 -9.73
N LEU A 43 2.13 -4.15 -8.87
CA LEU A 43 1.78 -2.77 -8.53
C LEU A 43 2.89 -2.07 -7.74
N ILE A 44 3.59 -2.78 -6.84
CA ILE A 44 4.77 -2.26 -6.14
C ILE A 44 5.87 -1.91 -7.15
N GLN A 45 6.15 -2.79 -8.08
CA GLN A 45 7.19 -2.53 -9.09
C GLN A 45 6.77 -1.42 -10.07
N LEU A 46 5.50 -1.39 -10.48
CA LEU A 46 4.94 -0.32 -11.30
C LEU A 46 5.05 1.04 -10.60
N THR A 47 4.83 1.10 -9.28
CA THR A 47 5.01 2.32 -8.49
C THR A 47 6.43 2.88 -8.65
N LYS A 48 7.44 2.02 -8.55
CA LYS A 48 8.86 2.42 -8.69
C LYS A 48 9.18 2.89 -10.11
N SER A 49 8.69 2.18 -11.12
CA SER A 49 8.90 2.56 -12.53
C SER A 49 8.28 3.92 -12.84
N LEU A 50 7.01 4.11 -12.44
CA LEU A 50 6.33 5.39 -12.62
C LEU A 50 6.99 6.53 -11.83
N ALA A 51 7.51 6.25 -10.64
CA ALA A 51 8.24 7.23 -9.85
C ALA A 51 9.47 7.75 -10.60
N LEU A 52 10.25 6.83 -11.20
CA LEU A 52 11.42 7.17 -12.01
C LEU A 52 11.04 7.99 -13.26
N GLU A 53 10.02 7.53 -14.00
CA GLU A 53 9.62 8.15 -15.27
C GLU A 53 8.99 9.54 -15.06
N LEU A 54 8.20 9.72 -13.99
CA LEU A 54 7.38 10.92 -13.77
C LEU A 54 8.07 11.99 -12.91
N ALA A 55 9.19 11.68 -12.24
CA ALA A 55 9.90 12.61 -11.36
C ALA A 55 10.29 13.91 -12.07
N ARG A 56 10.78 13.84 -13.31
CA ARG A 56 11.14 15.01 -14.13
C ARG A 56 9.96 15.96 -14.39
N TYR A 57 8.74 15.49 -14.25
CA TYR A 57 7.52 16.27 -14.40
C TYR A 57 6.95 16.74 -13.05
N ARG A 58 7.70 16.62 -11.96
CA ARG A 58 7.27 16.96 -10.61
C ARG A 58 6.04 16.16 -10.15
N ILE A 59 5.90 14.92 -10.64
CA ILE A 59 4.85 14.00 -10.20
C ILE A 59 5.51 12.92 -9.34
N ARG A 60 5.10 12.84 -8.08
CA ARG A 60 5.54 11.82 -7.13
C ARG A 60 4.62 10.58 -7.23
N VAL A 61 5.20 9.42 -7.13
CA VAL A 61 4.44 8.15 -7.15
C VAL A 61 4.94 7.27 -6.01
N ASN A 62 4.07 6.99 -5.05
CA ASN A 62 4.36 6.17 -3.89
C ASN A 62 3.26 5.11 -3.70
N ALA A 63 3.48 4.17 -2.82
CA ALA A 63 2.49 3.16 -2.46
C ALA A 63 2.34 3.01 -0.95
N ILE A 64 1.16 2.61 -0.53
CA ILE A 64 0.90 2.04 0.79
C ILE A 64 0.71 0.54 0.60
N ALA A 65 1.31 -0.27 1.45
CA ALA A 65 1.14 -1.73 1.49
C ALA A 65 0.45 -2.11 2.81
N PRO A 66 -0.89 -2.14 2.84
CA PRO A 66 -1.63 -2.53 4.02
C PRO A 66 -1.44 -4.02 4.35
N GLY A 67 -1.45 -4.32 5.65
CA GLY A 67 -1.62 -5.67 6.16
C GLY A 67 -3.09 -6.10 6.17
N TYR A 68 -3.51 -6.76 7.26
CA TYR A 68 -4.90 -7.12 7.47
C TYR A 68 -5.65 -5.99 8.16
N PHE A 69 -6.72 -5.54 7.54
CA PHE A 69 -7.61 -4.49 8.03
C PHE A 69 -9.02 -5.03 8.17
N GLU A 70 -9.69 -4.67 9.24
CA GLU A 70 -11.09 -5.02 9.42
C GLU A 70 -11.99 -4.17 8.51
N THR A 71 -12.87 -4.86 7.81
CA THR A 71 -13.90 -4.29 6.94
C THR A 71 -15.18 -5.10 7.10
N ASP A 72 -16.32 -4.56 6.69
CA ASP A 72 -17.61 -5.27 6.75
C ASP A 72 -17.60 -6.63 6.05
N ILE A 73 -16.72 -6.77 5.01
CA ILE A 73 -16.61 -8.00 4.21
C ILE A 73 -15.87 -9.11 4.96
N ASN A 74 -14.92 -8.78 5.84
CA ASN A 74 -14.02 -9.76 6.45
C ASN A 74 -14.11 -9.85 7.98
N ALA A 75 -14.93 -9.04 8.62
CA ALA A 75 -15.09 -9.03 10.08
C ALA A 75 -15.40 -10.42 10.64
N SER A 76 -16.33 -11.15 10.00
CA SER A 76 -16.71 -12.50 10.42
C SER A 76 -15.56 -13.52 10.36
N PHE A 77 -14.63 -13.38 9.44
CA PHE A 77 -13.44 -14.23 9.38
C PHE A 77 -12.56 -14.07 10.62
N PHE A 78 -12.40 -12.85 11.12
CA PHE A 78 -11.54 -12.60 12.29
C PHE A 78 -12.08 -13.17 13.59
N GLU A 79 -13.39 -13.48 13.65
CA GLU A 79 -14.01 -14.16 14.77
C GLU A 79 -13.76 -15.68 14.78
N THR A 80 -13.37 -16.28 13.65
CA THR A 80 -13.05 -17.70 13.54
C THR A 80 -11.73 -18.03 14.25
N ASP A 81 -11.51 -19.31 14.58
CA ASP A 81 -10.24 -19.78 15.16
C ASP A 81 -9.07 -19.53 14.20
N ALA A 82 -9.28 -19.66 12.89
CA ALA A 82 -8.28 -19.37 11.87
C ALA A 82 -7.92 -17.87 11.85
N GLY A 83 -8.91 -16.98 11.92
CA GLY A 83 -8.73 -15.54 12.01
C GLY A 83 -7.99 -15.13 13.29
N LYS A 84 -8.39 -15.68 14.43
CA LYS A 84 -7.70 -15.46 15.73
C LYS A 84 -6.26 -15.95 15.71
N ALA A 85 -5.99 -17.11 15.11
CA ALA A 85 -4.64 -17.62 14.93
C ALA A 85 -3.80 -16.72 14.03
N MET A 86 -4.38 -16.15 12.97
CA MET A 86 -3.72 -15.20 12.10
C MET A 86 -3.39 -13.91 12.86
N ILE A 87 -4.31 -13.35 13.64
CA ILE A 87 -4.08 -12.15 14.46
C ILE A 87 -2.91 -12.36 15.44
N LYS A 88 -2.79 -13.56 16.03
CA LYS A 88 -1.66 -13.91 16.91
C LYS A 88 -0.29 -13.86 16.22
N ARG A 89 -0.22 -13.91 14.88
CA ARG A 89 1.03 -13.78 14.13
C ARG A 89 1.41 -12.33 13.88
N ILE A 90 0.48 -11.39 14.01
CA ILE A 90 0.76 -9.96 13.89
C ILE A 90 1.45 -9.50 15.18
N PRO A 91 2.64 -8.89 15.15
CA PRO A 91 3.33 -8.42 16.36
C PRO A 91 2.49 -7.52 17.24
N GLN A 92 1.70 -6.59 16.66
CA GLN A 92 0.78 -5.74 17.41
C GLN A 92 -0.49 -6.47 17.93
N ARG A 93 -0.66 -7.78 17.63
CA ARG A 93 -1.78 -8.61 18.13
C ARG A 93 -3.16 -8.08 17.81
N ARG A 94 -3.30 -7.32 16.74
CA ARG A 94 -4.56 -6.79 16.23
C ARG A 94 -4.52 -6.65 14.72
N VAL A 95 -5.69 -6.59 14.10
CA VAL A 95 -5.85 -6.08 12.72
C VAL A 95 -5.83 -4.56 12.71
N GLY A 96 -5.54 -3.98 11.56
CA GLY A 96 -5.61 -2.53 11.36
C GLY A 96 -7.07 -2.05 11.28
N ARG A 97 -7.31 -0.84 11.74
CA ARG A 97 -8.55 -0.08 11.50
C ARG A 97 -8.31 0.85 10.32
N LEU A 98 -9.34 1.20 9.56
CA LEU A 98 -9.19 2.10 8.40
C LEU A 98 -8.50 3.42 8.76
N ALA A 99 -8.77 3.96 9.95
CA ALA A 99 -8.09 5.15 10.47
C ALA A 99 -6.55 4.99 10.62
N ASP A 100 -6.04 3.76 10.75
CA ASP A 100 -4.59 3.54 10.80
C ASP A 100 -3.90 3.84 9.44
N LEU A 101 -4.67 4.01 8.35
CA LEU A 101 -4.17 4.42 7.02
C LEU A 101 -4.16 5.93 6.82
N ASP A 102 -4.86 6.72 7.65
CA ASP A 102 -5.01 8.16 7.46
C ASP A 102 -3.67 8.89 7.50
N GLY A 103 -2.84 8.61 8.51
CA GLY A 103 -1.53 9.23 8.67
C GLY A 103 -0.62 9.01 7.45
N PRO A 104 -0.35 7.78 7.03
CA PRO A 104 0.45 7.48 5.84
C PRO A 104 -0.14 8.09 4.55
N THR A 105 -1.46 8.09 4.41
CA THR A 105 -2.14 8.67 3.23
C THR A 105 -1.96 10.19 3.20
N LEU A 106 -2.20 10.87 4.31
CA LEU A 106 -2.02 12.31 4.43
C LEU A 106 -0.55 12.71 4.23
N LEU A 107 0.40 11.96 4.79
CA LEU A 107 1.83 12.17 4.57
C LEU A 107 2.14 12.13 3.06
N LEU A 108 1.75 11.08 2.37
CA LEU A 108 2.04 10.91 0.95
C LEU A 108 1.29 11.91 0.05
N ALA A 109 0.13 12.36 0.47
CA ALA A 109 -0.69 13.32 -0.27
C ALA A 109 -0.20 14.77 -0.14
N SER A 110 0.56 15.09 0.90
CA SER A 110 0.98 16.45 1.25
C SER A 110 2.44 16.75 0.89
N ASP A 111 2.85 18.00 1.05
CA ASP A 111 4.23 18.45 0.87
C ASP A 111 5.18 17.95 1.97
N ALA A 112 4.68 17.40 3.06
CA ALA A 112 5.50 16.72 4.07
C ALA A 112 6.31 15.55 3.48
N SER A 113 5.88 15.01 2.33
CA SER A 113 6.59 13.99 1.57
C SER A 113 7.16 14.50 0.23
N ALA A 114 7.47 15.81 0.12
CA ALA A 114 7.93 16.41 -1.14
C ALA A 114 9.17 15.74 -1.75
N TYR A 115 10.03 15.14 -0.93
CA TYR A 115 11.23 14.41 -1.37
C TYR A 115 11.05 12.88 -1.41
N MET A 116 9.79 12.38 -1.33
CA MET A 116 9.47 10.95 -1.39
C MET A 116 8.83 10.59 -2.72
N THR A 117 9.49 9.75 -3.50
CA THR A 117 8.94 9.10 -4.69
C THR A 117 9.50 7.68 -4.82
N GLY A 118 8.72 6.72 -5.30
CA GLY A 118 9.08 5.30 -5.38
C GLY A 118 9.03 4.54 -4.05
N SER A 119 8.61 5.20 -2.98
CA SER A 119 8.52 4.58 -1.64
C SER A 119 7.29 3.69 -1.51
N VAL A 120 7.43 2.64 -0.70
CA VAL A 120 6.33 1.74 -0.31
C VAL A 120 6.27 1.68 1.21
N ILE A 121 5.22 2.27 1.78
CA ILE A 121 5.01 2.33 3.24
C ILE A 121 4.19 1.11 3.65
N ASP A 122 4.76 0.28 4.50
CA ASP A 122 4.06 -0.86 5.10
C ASP A 122 3.24 -0.39 6.30
N VAL A 123 1.96 -0.77 6.33
CA VAL A 123 1.03 -0.49 7.43
C VAL A 123 0.38 -1.80 7.82
N ASP A 124 1.05 -2.60 8.67
CA ASP A 124 0.72 -4.01 8.84
C ASP A 124 0.85 -4.53 10.28
N GLY A 125 1.09 -3.64 11.25
CA GLY A 125 1.31 -4.03 12.65
C GLY A 125 2.57 -4.86 12.87
N GLY A 126 3.54 -4.80 11.94
CA GLY A 126 4.79 -5.56 11.96
C GLY A 126 4.69 -6.96 11.35
N HIS A 127 3.60 -7.27 10.65
CA HIS A 127 3.39 -8.62 10.11
C HIS A 127 4.47 -9.06 9.11
N LEU A 128 5.04 -8.13 8.33
CA LEU A 128 6.15 -8.44 7.40
C LEU A 128 7.45 -8.83 8.10
N VAL A 129 7.67 -8.35 9.32
CA VAL A 129 8.88 -8.62 10.11
C VAL A 129 8.65 -9.62 11.24
N SER A 130 7.47 -10.25 11.29
CA SER A 130 7.19 -11.32 12.27
C SER A 130 8.07 -12.54 11.98
N SER A 131 8.53 -13.19 13.07
CA SER A 131 9.18 -14.49 12.98
C SER A 131 8.24 -15.55 12.38
N LEU A 132 8.83 -16.57 11.78
CA LEU A 132 8.13 -17.75 11.24
C LEU A 132 7.47 -18.56 12.36
#